data_bd60327b3fda42b5df825d4dbefa1e24
#
_entry.id   bd60327b3fda42b5df825d4dbefa1e24
#
_cell.length_a   1.000
_cell.length_b   1.000
_cell.length_c   1.000
_cell.angle_alpha   90.00
_cell.angle_beta   90.00
_cell.angle_gamma   90.00
#
_symmetry.space_group_name_H-M   'P 1'
#
loop_
_entity.id
_entity.type
_entity.pdbx_description
1 polymer ?
#
loop_
_entity_poly.entity_id
_entity_poly.type
_entity_poly.pdbx_seq_one_letter_code
_entity_poly.pdbx_strand_id
1 'polypeptide(L)'
;MSVINPKINNDNGTDNYDDHHDGGLSVTNRHDKVQLNEMFVSIEGEGILAGTKTLFIRFSGCHLKCHWCDTKYSLSPTSGKSYTIDEAKYLILQHLQPNLYKVNFTGGEPLLQTQSLIALADFVKNELKIKTYLESSCFDWKRFELVLPYFDICKVEFKTSDSKVIESKSYENLLQNELRCLDIALNRTDKISFIKIVFTNSTTLNEVRDLLSRVFKCPNIGNLSGITLQPSYQFDSPSTTQILKIYDEVSSFYKDVRVIPQMHKLLGMS
;
A
#
# COMPACT_ATOMS: atom_id res chain seq x y z
N MET A 1 53.93 31.13 -26.22
CA MET A 1 53.80 32.53 -25.69
C MET A 1 52.68 32.52 -24.65
N SER A 2 53.16 32.75 -23.46
CA SER A 2 52.62 33.33 -22.19
C SER A 2 51.27 32.82 -21.74
N VAL A 3 51.23 31.93 -20.76
CA VAL A 3 51.36 32.08 -19.27
C VAL A 3 50.65 33.31 -18.75
N ILE A 4 49.61 33.12 -17.91
CA ILE A 4 49.46 33.72 -16.59
C ILE A 4 48.33 33.03 -15.80
N ASN A 5 48.70 32.37 -14.70
CA ASN A 5 47.93 32.22 -13.46
C ASN A 5 48.18 33.50 -12.62
N PRO A 6 47.34 34.01 -11.77
CA PRO A 6 47.25 33.49 -10.38
C PRO A 6 45.99 33.97 -9.58
N LYS A 7 45.76 33.47 -8.51
CA LYS A 7 45.82 33.87 -7.09
C LYS A 7 44.67 33.32 -6.25
N ILE A 8 45.09 32.54 -5.31
CA ILE A 8 44.42 32.15 -4.07
C ILE A 8 44.29 33.39 -3.17
N ASN A 9 43.16 33.61 -2.55
CA ASN A 9 43.05 34.35 -1.30
C ASN A 9 42.24 33.52 -0.29
N ASN A 10 42.94 33.10 0.76
CA ASN A 10 42.42 32.70 2.04
C ASN A 10 41.92 33.94 2.77
N ASP A 11 40.72 33.87 3.32
CA ASP A 11 40.36 34.67 4.49
C ASP A 11 39.70 33.79 5.53
N ASN A 12 40.42 33.65 6.63
CA ASN A 12 39.98 33.10 7.91
C ASN A 12 39.06 34.13 8.58
N GLY A 13 37.85 33.77 8.83
CA GLY A 13 36.92 34.50 9.70
C GLY A 13 36.47 33.55 10.81
N THR A 14 37.13 33.63 11.94
CA THR A 14 36.71 33.08 13.24
C THR A 14 35.59 33.96 13.77
N ASP A 15 34.37 33.46 13.84
CA ASP A 15 33.34 34.02 14.69
C ASP A 15 32.97 33.04 15.79
N ASN A 16 33.39 33.41 17.00
CA ASN A 16 32.92 32.90 18.27
C ASN A 16 31.44 33.27 18.41
N TYR A 17 30.59 32.25 18.63
CA TYR A 17 29.29 32.47 19.25
C TYR A 17 29.25 31.81 20.61
N ASP A 18 29.06 32.69 21.60
CA ASP A 18 28.90 32.35 23.01
C ASP A 18 27.75 31.43 23.27
N ASP A 19 28.04 30.47 24.10
CA ASP A 19 27.16 29.63 24.89
C ASP A 19 26.32 30.52 25.84
N HIS A 20 24.98 30.45 25.72
CA HIS A 20 24.09 30.62 26.90
C HIS A 20 22.61 30.33 26.55
N HIS A 21 22.05 29.47 27.41
CA HIS A 21 20.66 29.23 27.79
C HIS A 21 19.88 28.10 27.09
N ASP A 22 19.96 26.96 27.75
CA ASP A 22 18.88 26.20 28.43
C ASP A 22 17.45 26.62 28.00
N GLY A 23 16.87 25.75 27.22
CA GLY A 23 15.47 25.77 26.83
C GLY A 23 15.19 24.45 26.09
N GLY A 24 14.99 23.36 26.88
CA GLY A 24 14.68 22.02 26.34
C GLY A 24 13.42 22.00 25.48
N LEU A 25 13.55 22.42 24.24
CA LEU A 25 12.64 22.06 23.17
C LEU A 25 13.02 20.63 22.74
N SER A 26 12.28 19.65 23.26
CA SER A 26 12.37 18.30 22.72
C SER A 26 12.14 18.39 21.21
N VAL A 27 13.20 18.14 20.45
CA VAL A 27 13.09 17.89 19.00
C VAL A 27 12.31 16.58 18.87
N THR A 28 10.99 16.67 18.87
CA THR A 28 10.14 15.51 18.53
C THR A 28 10.47 15.16 17.08
N ASN A 29 11.24 14.10 16.90
CA ASN A 29 11.55 13.56 15.60
C ASN A 29 10.23 13.35 14.85
N ARG A 30 10.13 13.82 13.59
CA ARG A 30 8.96 13.61 12.73
C ARG A 30 8.61 12.13 12.55
N HIS A 31 9.50 11.23 12.96
CA HIS A 31 9.35 9.76 12.89
C HIS A 31 8.56 9.16 14.06
N ASP A 32 8.28 9.95 15.12
CA ASP A 32 7.59 9.46 16.31
C ASP A 32 6.05 9.57 16.22
N LYS A 33 5.53 10.01 15.09
CA LYS A 33 4.09 10.23 14.90
C LYS A 33 3.55 9.53 13.66
N VAL A 34 2.28 9.12 13.75
CA VAL A 34 1.51 8.55 12.65
C VAL A 34 0.21 9.31 12.46
N GLN A 35 -0.20 9.49 11.21
CA GLN A 35 -1.50 10.07 10.85
C GLN A 35 -2.46 8.95 10.48
N LEU A 36 -3.49 8.75 11.32
CA LEU A 36 -4.51 7.72 11.13
C LEU A 36 -5.88 8.35 10.94
N ASN A 37 -6.64 7.85 9.96
CA ASN A 37 -8.02 8.24 9.74
C ASN A 37 -8.96 7.50 10.69
N GLU A 38 -8.78 6.20 10.79
CA GLU A 38 -9.67 5.35 11.59
C GLU A 38 -8.99 4.03 11.97
N MET A 39 -9.53 3.42 12.99
CA MET A 39 -9.19 2.08 13.44
C MET A 39 -10.48 1.38 13.87
N PHE A 40 -10.78 0.22 13.29
CA PHE A 40 -12.02 -0.50 13.54
C PHE A 40 -11.90 -1.99 13.26
N VAL A 41 -12.76 -2.80 13.86
CA VAL A 41 -12.88 -4.23 13.59
C VAL A 41 -14.07 -4.48 12.67
N SER A 42 -13.84 -5.22 11.59
CA SER A 42 -14.87 -5.60 10.62
C SER A 42 -14.53 -6.96 10.00
N ILE A 43 -15.31 -7.33 8.99
CA ILE A 43 -15.02 -8.49 8.14
C ILE A 43 -14.29 -8.00 6.89
N GLU A 44 -13.19 -8.66 6.55
CA GLU A 44 -12.46 -8.39 5.31
C GLU A 44 -13.39 -8.55 4.11
N GLY A 45 -13.55 -7.47 3.35
CA GLY A 45 -14.48 -7.43 2.23
C GLY A 45 -13.85 -7.73 0.88
N GLU A 46 -12.52 -7.83 0.81
CA GLU A 46 -11.79 -7.87 -0.45
C GLU A 46 -10.67 -8.92 -0.46
N GLY A 47 -10.15 -9.21 -1.65
CA GLY A 47 -8.99 -10.10 -1.79
C GLY A 47 -9.29 -11.56 -1.48
N ILE A 48 -8.25 -12.39 -1.50
CA ILE A 48 -8.36 -13.85 -1.27
C ILE A 48 -8.72 -14.23 0.17
N LEU A 49 -8.64 -13.26 1.09
CA LEU A 49 -8.96 -13.44 2.52
C LEU A 49 -10.31 -12.83 2.91
N ALA A 50 -11.16 -12.52 1.93
CA ALA A 50 -12.51 -12.04 2.18
C ALA A 50 -13.27 -12.98 3.13
N GLY A 51 -14.07 -12.41 4.05
CA GLY A 51 -14.81 -13.14 5.08
C GLY A 51 -14.07 -13.32 6.40
N THR A 52 -12.82 -12.89 6.54
CA THR A 52 -12.07 -13.01 7.79
C THR A 52 -12.27 -11.81 8.71
N LYS A 53 -12.37 -12.05 10.04
CA LYS A 53 -12.45 -10.98 11.05
C LYS A 53 -11.12 -10.24 11.15
N THR A 54 -11.13 -8.94 10.91
CA THR A 54 -9.94 -8.13 10.71
C THR A 54 -10.01 -6.83 11.52
N LEU A 55 -8.91 -6.45 12.16
CA LEU A 55 -8.71 -5.08 12.66
C LEU A 55 -8.08 -4.26 11.52
N PHE A 56 -8.76 -3.21 11.10
CA PHE A 56 -8.28 -2.27 10.09
C PHE A 56 -7.62 -1.07 10.75
N ILE A 57 -6.43 -0.71 10.27
CA ILE A 57 -5.71 0.52 10.62
C ILE A 57 -5.57 1.33 9.34
N ARG A 58 -6.33 2.43 9.22
CA ARG A 58 -6.37 3.26 8.03
C ARG A 58 -5.49 4.50 8.18
N PHE A 59 -4.43 4.54 7.39
CA PHE A 59 -3.50 5.66 7.31
C PHE A 59 -4.08 6.81 6.50
N SER A 60 -3.69 8.04 6.84
CA SER A 60 -4.02 9.25 6.09
C SER A 60 -2.99 9.54 5.01
N GLY A 61 -3.48 10.12 3.90
CA GLY A 61 -2.66 10.52 2.76
C GLY A 61 -2.59 9.46 1.67
N CYS A 62 -2.80 9.87 0.43
CA CYS A 62 -2.57 9.06 -0.75
C CYS A 62 -2.03 9.93 -1.87
N HIS A 63 -1.08 9.43 -2.64
CA HIS A 63 -0.53 10.11 -3.81
C HIS A 63 -1.38 9.85 -5.06
N LEU A 64 -2.28 8.85 -5.02
CA LEU A 64 -3.21 8.52 -6.11
C LEU A 64 -4.59 9.13 -5.87
N LYS A 65 -5.35 9.30 -6.96
CA LYS A 65 -6.75 9.77 -6.96
C LYS A 65 -7.60 8.86 -7.85
N CYS A 66 -7.67 7.57 -7.49
CA CYS A 66 -8.44 6.59 -8.27
C CYS A 66 -9.90 7.02 -8.41
N HIS A 67 -10.48 6.88 -9.61
CA HIS A 67 -11.88 7.23 -9.86
C HIS A 67 -12.85 6.44 -8.97
N TRP A 68 -12.56 5.15 -8.76
CA TRP A 68 -13.37 4.25 -7.94
C TRP A 68 -12.96 4.19 -6.46
N CYS A 69 -12.10 5.12 -6.01
CA CYS A 69 -11.70 5.16 -4.61
C CYS A 69 -12.93 5.36 -3.72
N ASP A 70 -13.16 4.43 -2.81
CA ASP A 70 -14.27 4.46 -1.85
C ASP A 70 -13.93 5.16 -0.53
N THR A 71 -12.65 5.45 -0.31
CA THR A 71 -12.12 6.11 0.89
C THR A 71 -11.55 7.50 0.59
N LYS A 72 -12.25 8.29 -0.25
CA LYS A 72 -11.78 9.62 -0.66
C LYS A 72 -11.48 10.57 0.50
N TYR A 73 -12.11 10.35 1.66
CA TYR A 73 -11.86 11.10 2.88
C TYR A 73 -10.45 10.87 3.45
N SER A 74 -9.77 9.78 3.09
CA SER A 74 -8.41 9.45 3.57
C SER A 74 -7.28 9.99 2.66
N LEU A 75 -7.62 10.66 1.55
CA LEU A 75 -6.61 11.08 0.56
C LEU A 75 -5.72 12.22 1.05
N SER A 76 -6.24 13.12 1.90
CA SER A 76 -5.41 14.20 2.45
C SER A 76 -4.47 13.68 3.53
N PRO A 77 -3.19 14.07 3.53
CA PRO A 77 -2.28 13.75 4.64
C PRO A 77 -2.75 14.27 6.00
N THR A 78 -3.61 15.28 6.01
CA THR A 78 -4.15 15.93 7.22
C THR A 78 -5.58 15.51 7.53
N SER A 79 -6.14 14.52 6.86
CA SER A 79 -7.54 14.09 7.05
C SER A 79 -7.79 13.33 8.35
N GLY A 80 -6.75 12.72 8.93
CA GLY A 80 -6.84 11.96 10.17
C GLY A 80 -6.30 12.71 11.38
N LYS A 81 -6.18 11.99 12.49
CA LYS A 81 -5.55 12.46 13.71
C LYS A 81 -4.08 12.04 13.75
N SER A 82 -3.27 12.91 14.39
CA SER A 82 -1.86 12.62 14.67
C SER A 82 -1.77 11.91 16.04
N TYR A 83 -1.08 10.79 16.05
CA TYR A 83 -0.78 10.02 17.25
C TYR A 83 0.73 9.81 17.36
N THR A 84 1.27 9.74 18.57
CA THR A 84 2.58 9.13 18.79
C THR A 84 2.48 7.63 18.50
N ILE A 85 3.61 6.98 18.27
CA ILE A 85 3.63 5.51 18.06
C ILE A 85 3.06 4.78 19.27
N ASP A 86 3.34 5.22 20.49
CA ASP A 86 2.83 4.60 21.71
C ASP A 86 1.31 4.79 21.86
N GLU A 87 0.78 5.98 21.54
CA GLU A 87 -0.67 6.19 21.51
C GLU A 87 -1.36 5.29 20.48
N ALA A 88 -0.75 5.13 19.29
CA ALA A 88 -1.29 4.26 18.26
C ALA A 88 -1.23 2.77 18.67
N LYS A 89 -0.15 2.32 19.30
CA LYS A 89 -0.05 0.98 19.91
C LYS A 89 -1.13 0.76 20.98
N TYR A 90 -1.35 1.75 21.84
CA TYR A 90 -2.40 1.68 22.85
C TYR A 90 -3.80 1.58 22.23
N LEU A 91 -4.08 2.33 21.15
CA LEU A 91 -5.33 2.21 20.39
C LEU A 91 -5.49 0.81 19.78
N ILE A 92 -4.42 0.21 19.23
CA ILE A 92 -4.46 -1.17 18.75
C ILE A 92 -4.92 -2.12 19.86
N LEU A 93 -4.31 -2.02 21.06
CA LEU A 93 -4.69 -2.84 22.21
C LEU A 93 -6.17 -2.70 22.60
N GLN A 94 -6.71 -1.49 22.54
CA GLN A 94 -8.13 -1.23 22.83
C GLN A 94 -9.10 -1.83 21.80
N HIS A 95 -8.65 -2.05 20.56
CA HIS A 95 -9.45 -2.64 19.49
C HIS A 95 -9.27 -4.16 19.37
N LEU A 96 -8.41 -4.76 20.19
CA LEU A 96 -8.24 -6.21 20.14
C LEU A 96 -9.53 -6.91 20.56
N GLN A 97 -9.91 -7.89 19.77
CA GLN A 97 -11.08 -8.73 20.03
C GLN A 97 -10.68 -10.21 19.89
N PRO A 98 -11.40 -11.11 20.57
CA PRO A 98 -11.21 -12.54 20.37
C PRO A 98 -11.37 -12.94 18.91
N ASN A 99 -10.56 -13.91 18.46
CA ASN A 99 -10.65 -14.49 17.12
C ASN A 99 -10.38 -13.52 15.97
N LEU A 100 -9.58 -12.44 16.19
CA LEU A 100 -9.03 -11.67 15.09
C LEU A 100 -8.13 -12.58 14.25
N TYR A 101 -8.38 -12.61 12.94
CA TYR A 101 -7.55 -13.38 12.02
C TYR A 101 -6.27 -12.63 11.67
N LYS A 102 -6.37 -11.31 11.50
CA LYS A 102 -5.25 -10.45 11.11
C LYS A 102 -5.51 -8.98 11.46
N VAL A 103 -4.45 -8.18 11.40
CA VAL A 103 -4.50 -6.72 11.35
C VAL A 103 -4.15 -6.27 9.94
N ASN A 104 -5.03 -5.49 9.34
CA ASN A 104 -4.87 -4.93 8.00
C ASN A 104 -4.39 -3.47 8.08
N PHE A 105 -3.21 -3.21 7.55
CA PHE A 105 -2.62 -1.88 7.40
C PHE A 105 -2.97 -1.37 6.01
N THR A 106 -3.93 -0.47 5.95
CA THR A 106 -4.54 0.09 4.75
C THR A 106 -4.63 1.61 4.84
N GLY A 107 -5.43 2.25 4.02
CA GLY A 107 -5.72 3.67 4.14
C GLY A 107 -5.81 4.38 2.83
N GLY A 108 -5.22 5.57 2.77
CA GLY A 108 -4.84 6.18 1.51
C GLY A 108 -3.70 5.36 0.89
N GLU A 109 -2.48 5.57 1.39
CA GLU A 109 -1.30 4.78 1.02
C GLU A 109 -0.36 4.64 2.22
N PRO A 110 -0.30 3.46 2.87
CA PRO A 110 0.52 3.26 4.07
C PRO A 110 2.01 3.49 3.85
N LEU A 111 2.54 3.21 2.67
CA LEU A 111 3.96 3.41 2.35
C LEU A 111 4.40 4.88 2.41
N LEU A 112 3.49 5.84 2.40
CA LEU A 112 3.83 7.25 2.63
C LEU A 112 4.35 7.51 4.04
N GLN A 113 3.98 6.65 5.01
CA GLN A 113 4.37 6.74 6.42
C GLN A 113 5.23 5.52 6.84
N THR A 114 6.24 5.18 6.04
CA THR A 114 7.03 3.94 6.12
C THR A 114 7.55 3.63 7.52
N GLN A 115 8.13 4.59 8.24
CA GLN A 115 8.73 4.35 9.55
C GLN A 115 7.66 4.01 10.60
N SER A 116 6.57 4.77 10.61
CA SER A 116 5.45 4.53 11.52
C SER A 116 4.74 3.21 11.19
N LEU A 117 4.63 2.88 9.89
CA LEU A 117 4.09 1.60 9.42
C LEU A 117 4.93 0.43 9.93
N ILE A 118 6.26 0.51 9.83
CA ILE A 118 7.18 -0.50 10.37
C ILE A 118 6.98 -0.65 11.88
N ALA A 119 6.98 0.44 12.64
CA ALA A 119 6.88 0.39 14.10
C ALA A 119 5.56 -0.27 14.57
N LEU A 120 4.44 0.02 13.90
CA LEU A 120 3.15 -0.58 14.24
C LEU A 120 3.02 -2.03 13.77
N ALA A 121 3.53 -2.35 12.57
CA ALA A 121 3.49 -3.71 12.05
C ALA A 121 4.41 -4.65 12.87
N ASP A 122 5.59 -4.18 13.26
CA ASP A 122 6.50 -4.91 14.14
C ASP A 122 5.84 -5.23 15.49
N PHE A 123 5.20 -4.25 16.11
CA PHE A 123 4.44 -4.43 17.35
C PHE A 123 3.37 -5.51 17.21
N VAL A 124 2.54 -5.42 16.17
CA VAL A 124 1.46 -6.39 15.93
C VAL A 124 2.01 -7.80 15.68
N LYS A 125 3.02 -7.91 14.84
CA LYS A 125 3.60 -9.20 14.44
C LYS A 125 4.41 -9.84 15.56
N ASN A 126 5.34 -9.07 16.15
CA ASN A 126 6.36 -9.62 17.01
C ASN A 126 6.03 -9.55 18.51
N GLU A 127 5.20 -8.60 18.95
CA GLU A 127 4.75 -8.53 20.34
C GLU A 127 3.38 -9.20 20.53
N LEU A 128 2.37 -8.84 19.68
CA LEU A 128 1.01 -9.40 19.81
C LEU A 128 0.83 -10.77 19.14
N LYS A 129 1.76 -11.19 18.27
CA LYS A 129 1.70 -12.47 17.52
C LYS A 129 0.44 -12.60 16.66
N ILE A 130 -0.06 -11.49 16.13
CA ILE A 130 -1.19 -11.45 15.19
C ILE A 130 -0.66 -11.26 13.78
N LYS A 131 -1.25 -11.97 12.81
CA LYS A 131 -0.86 -11.84 11.40
C LYS A 131 -1.05 -10.41 10.92
N THR A 132 -0.07 -9.91 10.17
CA THR A 132 -0.07 -8.58 9.58
C THR A 132 -0.35 -8.65 8.08
N TYR A 133 -1.19 -7.75 7.60
CA TYR A 133 -1.56 -7.66 6.19
C TYR A 133 -1.32 -6.23 5.67
N LEU A 134 -0.60 -6.11 4.56
CA LEU A 134 -0.32 -4.85 3.88
C LEU A 134 -1.22 -4.68 2.66
N GLU A 135 -2.00 -3.62 2.64
CA GLU A 135 -2.69 -3.12 1.45
C GLU A 135 -2.07 -1.82 0.96
N SER A 136 -1.33 -1.91 -0.13
CA SER A 136 -0.63 -0.79 -0.76
C SER A 136 -0.93 -0.73 -2.26
N SER A 137 -0.82 0.46 -2.84
CA SER A 137 -0.79 0.67 -4.29
C SER A 137 0.54 0.29 -4.93
N CYS A 138 1.53 -0.11 -4.14
CA CYS A 138 2.86 -0.54 -4.62
C CYS A 138 3.60 0.52 -5.47
N PHE A 139 3.38 1.81 -5.19
CA PHE A 139 3.93 2.92 -5.99
C PHE A 139 5.45 3.10 -5.84
N ASP A 140 6.03 2.55 -4.77
CA ASP A 140 7.45 2.70 -4.42
C ASP A 140 8.00 1.36 -3.93
N TRP A 141 8.67 0.65 -4.80
CA TRP A 141 9.22 -0.68 -4.51
C TRP A 141 10.29 -0.65 -3.41
N LYS A 142 11.03 0.45 -3.24
CA LYS A 142 12.06 0.56 -2.19
C LYS A 142 11.43 0.63 -0.80
N ARG A 143 10.37 1.42 -0.66
CA ARG A 143 9.61 1.47 0.59
C ARG A 143 8.88 0.15 0.85
N PHE A 144 8.35 -0.47 -0.19
CA PHE A 144 7.72 -1.79 -0.08
C PHE A 144 8.72 -2.84 0.42
N GLU A 145 9.92 -2.89 -0.13
CA GLU A 145 10.99 -3.81 0.29
C GLU A 145 11.37 -3.62 1.77
N LEU A 146 11.46 -2.37 2.23
CA LEU A 146 11.77 -2.04 3.63
C LEU A 146 10.69 -2.53 4.61
N VAL A 147 9.41 -2.44 4.25
CA VAL A 147 8.32 -2.83 5.14
C VAL A 147 7.98 -4.31 5.09
N LEU A 148 8.25 -4.98 3.97
CA LEU A 148 7.82 -6.37 3.73
C LEU A 148 8.23 -7.38 4.82
N PRO A 149 9.39 -7.28 5.51
CA PRO A 149 9.74 -8.20 6.60
C PRO A 149 8.71 -8.23 7.74
N TYR A 150 8.00 -7.14 7.95
CA TYR A 150 7.02 -6.98 9.03
C TYR A 150 5.61 -7.45 8.67
N PHE A 151 5.41 -7.96 7.44
CA PHE A 151 4.11 -8.43 6.97
C PHE A 151 4.12 -9.93 6.65
N ASP A 152 3.02 -10.59 7.02
CA ASP A 152 2.78 -12.02 6.71
C ASP A 152 1.99 -12.17 5.42
N ILE A 153 1.22 -11.15 5.07
CA ILE A 153 0.32 -11.11 3.92
C ILE A 153 0.55 -9.80 3.19
N CYS A 154 0.69 -9.84 1.88
CA CYS A 154 0.74 -8.65 1.05
C CYS A 154 -0.10 -8.81 -0.22
N LYS A 155 -0.78 -7.72 -0.57
CA LYS A 155 -1.53 -7.57 -1.80
C LYS A 155 -0.75 -6.63 -2.73
N VAL A 156 -0.49 -7.08 -3.95
CA VAL A 156 -0.03 -6.22 -5.02
C VAL A 156 -1.22 -5.87 -5.90
N GLU A 157 -1.63 -4.61 -5.89
CA GLU A 157 -2.76 -4.16 -6.68
C GLU A 157 -2.28 -3.52 -7.97
N PHE A 158 -2.57 -4.17 -9.09
CA PHE A 158 -2.31 -3.61 -10.41
C PHE A 158 -3.44 -2.67 -10.81
N LYS A 159 -3.08 -1.46 -11.18
CA LYS A 159 -4.00 -0.46 -11.71
C LYS A 159 -4.15 -0.62 -13.21
N THR A 160 -5.38 -0.60 -13.69
CA THR A 160 -5.70 -0.53 -15.12
C THR A 160 -5.71 0.94 -15.59
N SER A 161 -5.58 1.20 -16.87
CA SER A 161 -5.50 2.56 -17.42
C SER A 161 -6.78 3.36 -17.21
N ASP A 162 -7.92 2.70 -17.15
CA ASP A 162 -9.22 3.30 -16.87
C ASP A 162 -9.38 3.76 -15.40
N SER A 163 -8.43 3.41 -14.53
CA SER A 163 -8.33 3.96 -13.17
C SER A 163 -8.13 5.49 -13.17
N LYS A 164 -7.57 6.03 -14.24
CA LYS A 164 -7.25 7.45 -14.42
C LYS A 164 -6.51 8.07 -13.22
N VAL A 165 -5.70 7.25 -12.55
CA VAL A 165 -4.97 7.66 -11.33
C VAL A 165 -3.85 8.64 -11.61
N ILE A 166 -3.29 8.59 -12.82
CA ILE A 166 -2.16 9.38 -13.28
C ILE A 166 -2.25 9.59 -14.79
N GLU A 167 -1.52 10.59 -15.28
CA GLU A 167 -1.34 10.80 -16.72
C GLU A 167 -0.63 9.60 -17.37
N SER A 168 -0.92 9.35 -18.63
CA SER A 168 -0.45 8.16 -19.38
C SER A 168 1.07 7.95 -19.30
N LYS A 169 1.87 9.02 -19.27
CA LYS A 169 3.34 8.95 -19.15
C LYS A 169 3.83 8.43 -17.80
N SER A 170 3.03 8.60 -16.75
CA SER A 170 3.35 8.15 -15.38
C SER A 170 2.78 6.76 -15.09
N TYR A 171 1.83 6.27 -15.93
CA TYR A 171 1.24 4.95 -15.76
C TYR A 171 2.27 3.84 -15.90
N GLU A 172 3.15 3.92 -16.90
CA GLU A 172 4.22 2.92 -17.08
C GLU A 172 5.16 2.86 -15.86
N ASN A 173 5.49 4.01 -15.26
CA ASN A 173 6.31 4.05 -14.05
C ASN A 173 5.61 3.38 -12.85
N LEU A 174 4.29 3.58 -12.70
CA LEU A 174 3.51 2.91 -11.66
C LEU A 174 3.53 1.39 -11.89
N LEU A 175 3.23 0.96 -13.09
CA LEU A 175 3.22 -0.46 -13.46
C LEU A 175 4.59 -1.12 -13.24
N GLN A 176 5.70 -0.44 -13.54
CA GLN A 176 7.04 -0.93 -13.24
C GLN A 176 7.29 -1.08 -11.73
N ASN A 177 6.81 -0.15 -10.90
CA ASN A 177 6.88 -0.28 -9.45
C ASN A 177 6.01 -1.45 -8.94
N GLU A 178 4.79 -1.61 -9.45
CA GLU A 178 3.89 -2.70 -9.09
C GLU A 178 4.52 -4.06 -9.43
N LEU A 179 5.10 -4.21 -10.64
CA LEU A 179 5.82 -5.42 -11.06
C LEU A 179 7.05 -5.69 -10.16
N ARG A 180 7.80 -4.65 -9.80
CA ARG A 180 8.94 -4.78 -8.91
C ARG A 180 8.53 -5.19 -7.50
N CYS A 181 7.44 -4.63 -6.98
CA CYS A 181 6.88 -5.05 -5.69
C CYS A 181 6.42 -6.51 -5.72
N LEU A 182 5.79 -6.94 -6.82
CA LEU A 182 5.41 -8.34 -7.00
C LEU A 182 6.62 -9.27 -6.97
N ASP A 183 7.67 -8.97 -7.71
CA ASP A 183 8.91 -9.75 -7.72
C ASP A 183 9.52 -9.87 -6.31
N ILE A 184 9.60 -8.75 -5.57
CA ILE A 184 10.08 -8.72 -4.18
C ILE A 184 9.19 -9.58 -3.27
N ALA A 185 7.86 -9.50 -3.41
CA ALA A 185 6.92 -10.27 -2.61
C ALA A 185 7.03 -11.77 -2.88
N LEU A 186 7.14 -12.16 -4.16
CA LEU A 186 7.22 -13.57 -4.58
C LEU A 186 8.57 -14.23 -4.26
N ASN A 187 9.61 -13.45 -4.00
CA ASN A 187 10.87 -13.97 -3.46
C ASN A 187 10.77 -14.45 -2.01
N ARG A 188 9.65 -14.22 -1.34
CA ARG A 188 9.40 -14.58 0.06
C ARG A 188 8.36 -15.68 0.17
N THR A 189 8.83 -16.92 0.25
CA THR A 189 7.96 -18.12 0.36
C THR A 189 7.27 -18.28 1.71
N ASP A 190 7.70 -17.52 2.72
CA ASP A 190 7.13 -17.47 4.06
C ASP A 190 5.88 -16.58 4.16
N LYS A 191 5.43 -15.98 3.04
CA LYS A 191 4.33 -15.02 3.00
C LYS A 191 3.21 -15.44 2.07
N ILE A 192 2.01 -14.94 2.37
CA ILE A 192 0.88 -14.99 1.44
C ILE A 192 0.96 -13.75 0.56
N SER A 193 1.29 -13.94 -0.72
CA SER A 193 1.39 -12.86 -1.70
C SER A 193 0.40 -13.08 -2.82
N PHE A 194 -0.49 -12.11 -3.06
CA PHE A 194 -1.51 -12.24 -4.09
C PHE A 194 -1.71 -10.95 -4.89
N ILE A 195 -2.30 -11.11 -6.06
CA ILE A 195 -2.61 -10.00 -6.97
C ILE A 195 -4.07 -9.62 -6.83
N LYS A 196 -4.33 -8.31 -6.88
CA LYS A 196 -5.67 -7.75 -7.05
C LYS A 196 -5.69 -6.86 -8.29
N ILE A 197 -6.73 -7.02 -9.10
CA ILE A 197 -7.01 -6.19 -10.26
C ILE A 197 -8.43 -5.65 -10.11
N VAL A 198 -8.57 -4.34 -9.97
CA VAL A 198 -9.87 -3.66 -10.04
C VAL A 198 -10.13 -3.32 -11.50
N PHE A 199 -11.31 -3.65 -12.00
CA PHE A 199 -11.68 -3.41 -13.38
C PHE A 199 -13.09 -2.83 -13.50
N THR A 200 -13.32 -2.12 -14.60
CA THR A 200 -14.60 -1.47 -14.93
C THR A 200 -15.19 -2.06 -16.21
N ASN A 201 -16.33 -1.54 -16.64
CA ASN A 201 -16.90 -1.89 -17.94
C ASN A 201 -16.01 -1.42 -19.12
N SER A 202 -15.19 -0.39 -18.89
CA SER A 202 -14.25 0.17 -19.89
C SER A 202 -12.93 -0.59 -19.98
N THR A 203 -12.61 -1.45 -19.03
CA THR A 203 -11.37 -2.25 -19.06
C THR A 203 -11.38 -3.22 -20.23
N THR A 204 -10.34 -3.18 -21.07
CA THR A 204 -10.27 -4.01 -22.26
C THR A 204 -9.54 -5.35 -22.02
N LEU A 205 -9.92 -6.40 -22.75
CA LEU A 205 -9.22 -7.70 -22.69
C LEU A 205 -7.76 -7.59 -23.12
N ASN A 206 -7.45 -6.74 -24.10
CA ASN A 206 -6.07 -6.55 -24.56
C ASN A 206 -5.19 -5.95 -23.43
N GLU A 207 -5.70 -4.97 -22.71
CA GLU A 207 -5.00 -4.40 -21.56
C GLU A 207 -4.75 -5.45 -20.46
N VAL A 208 -5.75 -6.25 -20.14
CA VAL A 208 -5.62 -7.33 -19.15
C VAL A 208 -4.59 -8.36 -19.61
N ARG A 209 -4.62 -8.75 -20.90
CA ARG A 209 -3.65 -9.67 -21.49
C ARG A 209 -2.24 -9.12 -21.46
N ASP A 210 -2.04 -7.86 -21.81
CA ASP A 210 -0.74 -7.20 -21.78
C ASP A 210 -0.19 -7.11 -20.36
N LEU A 211 -1.01 -6.74 -19.40
CA LEU A 211 -0.66 -6.75 -17.99
C LEU A 211 -0.21 -8.15 -17.54
N LEU A 212 -1.02 -9.16 -17.77
CA LEU A 212 -0.71 -10.54 -17.35
C LEU A 212 0.52 -11.09 -18.05
N SER A 213 0.74 -10.77 -19.32
CA SER A 213 1.95 -11.18 -20.05
C SER A 213 3.23 -10.64 -19.42
N ARG A 214 3.15 -9.51 -18.70
CA ARG A 214 4.26 -8.92 -17.94
C ARG A 214 4.36 -9.52 -16.54
N VAL A 215 3.23 -9.69 -15.84
CA VAL A 215 3.14 -10.32 -14.53
C VAL A 215 3.74 -11.74 -14.56
N PHE A 216 3.37 -12.53 -15.55
CA PHE A 216 3.81 -13.92 -15.64
C PHE A 216 5.26 -14.10 -16.17
N LYS A 217 5.97 -12.99 -16.40
CA LYS A 217 7.43 -12.97 -16.57
C LYS A 217 8.19 -12.81 -15.24
N CYS A 218 7.51 -12.55 -14.12
CA CYS A 218 8.16 -12.48 -12.82
C CYS A 218 8.79 -13.84 -12.46
N PRO A 219 10.06 -13.87 -12.00
CA PRO A 219 10.82 -15.12 -11.82
C PRO A 219 10.15 -16.14 -10.89
N ASN A 220 9.56 -15.68 -9.78
CA ASN A 220 9.01 -16.58 -8.76
C ASN A 220 7.47 -16.63 -8.79
N ILE A 221 6.87 -16.52 -9.97
CA ILE A 221 5.42 -16.50 -10.15
C ILE A 221 4.71 -17.74 -9.55
N GLY A 222 5.41 -18.87 -9.44
CA GLY A 222 4.90 -20.08 -8.79
C GLY A 222 4.58 -19.92 -7.29
N ASN A 223 5.10 -18.87 -6.64
CA ASN A 223 4.81 -18.53 -5.23
C ASN A 223 3.57 -17.63 -5.08
N LEU A 224 2.90 -17.29 -6.18
CA LEU A 224 1.65 -16.51 -6.14
C LEU A 224 0.54 -17.31 -5.46
N SER A 225 -0.12 -16.70 -4.47
CA SER A 225 -1.18 -17.33 -3.68
C SER A 225 -2.58 -17.19 -4.27
N GLY A 226 -2.74 -16.41 -5.33
CA GLY A 226 -4.03 -16.22 -6.02
C GLY A 226 -4.12 -14.90 -6.75
N ILE A 227 -5.13 -14.77 -7.60
CA ILE A 227 -5.49 -13.53 -8.28
C ILE A 227 -6.95 -13.18 -7.93
N THR A 228 -7.16 -11.96 -7.45
CA THR A 228 -8.50 -11.43 -7.21
C THR A 228 -8.87 -10.43 -8.29
N LEU A 229 -9.97 -10.68 -8.94
CA LEU A 229 -10.64 -9.77 -9.85
C LEU A 229 -11.75 -9.06 -9.09
N GLN A 230 -11.67 -7.74 -8.97
CA GLN A 230 -12.66 -6.95 -8.26
C GLN A 230 -13.42 -6.06 -9.24
N PRO A 231 -14.70 -6.38 -9.53
CA PRO A 231 -15.55 -5.46 -10.29
C PRO A 231 -15.69 -4.13 -9.54
N SER A 232 -15.55 -3.00 -10.24
CA SER A 232 -15.76 -1.69 -9.64
C SER A 232 -17.22 -1.55 -9.19
N TYR A 233 -17.42 -0.92 -8.02
CA TYR A 233 -18.74 -0.69 -7.44
C TYR A 233 -19.16 0.77 -7.65
N GLN A 234 -20.38 0.98 -8.15
CA GLN A 234 -20.97 2.32 -8.39
C GLN A 234 -20.22 3.23 -9.38
N PHE A 235 -19.11 2.79 -9.97
CA PHE A 235 -18.39 3.54 -10.97
C PHE A 235 -18.13 2.66 -12.18
N ASP A 236 -18.75 2.97 -13.32
CA ASP A 236 -18.61 2.20 -14.57
C ASP A 236 -18.63 0.68 -14.31
N SER A 237 -19.63 0.22 -13.53
CA SER A 237 -19.73 -1.16 -13.08
C SER A 237 -19.80 -2.11 -14.27
N PRO A 238 -18.94 -3.15 -14.32
CA PRO A 238 -18.92 -4.05 -15.45
C PRO A 238 -20.17 -4.93 -15.50
N SER A 239 -20.64 -5.22 -16.72
CA SER A 239 -21.70 -6.19 -16.94
C SER A 239 -21.25 -7.61 -16.58
N THR A 240 -22.21 -8.52 -16.32
CA THR A 240 -21.92 -9.94 -16.10
C THR A 240 -21.11 -10.53 -17.25
N THR A 241 -21.44 -10.16 -18.50
CA THR A 241 -20.68 -10.59 -19.67
C THR A 241 -19.23 -10.12 -19.64
N GLN A 242 -18.98 -8.88 -19.23
CA GLN A 242 -17.64 -8.34 -19.10
C GLN A 242 -16.86 -9.05 -17.99
N ILE A 243 -17.50 -9.30 -16.84
CA ILE A 243 -16.90 -10.04 -15.73
C ILE A 243 -16.43 -11.42 -16.18
N LEU A 244 -17.29 -12.18 -16.88
CA LEU A 244 -16.96 -13.51 -17.37
C LEU A 244 -15.83 -13.48 -18.40
N LYS A 245 -15.84 -12.54 -19.35
CA LYS A 245 -14.75 -12.40 -20.32
C LYS A 245 -13.40 -12.12 -19.68
N ILE A 246 -13.35 -11.23 -18.68
CA ILE A 246 -12.11 -10.92 -17.96
C ILE A 246 -11.67 -12.12 -17.12
N TYR A 247 -12.62 -12.80 -16.47
CA TYR A 247 -12.33 -14.02 -15.72
C TYR A 247 -11.70 -15.10 -16.63
N ASP A 248 -12.30 -15.38 -17.79
CA ASP A 248 -11.79 -16.37 -18.73
C ASP A 248 -10.40 -16.01 -19.24
N GLU A 249 -10.14 -14.73 -19.55
CA GLU A 249 -8.83 -14.26 -19.97
C GLU A 249 -7.78 -14.49 -18.86
N VAL A 250 -8.07 -14.09 -17.61
CA VAL A 250 -7.13 -14.24 -16.49
C VAL A 250 -6.92 -15.71 -16.14
N SER A 251 -7.98 -16.53 -16.22
CA SER A 251 -7.91 -17.97 -15.93
C SER A 251 -7.07 -18.75 -16.96
N SER A 252 -6.86 -18.18 -18.15
CA SER A 252 -5.94 -18.75 -19.15
C SER A 252 -4.47 -18.66 -18.71
N PHE A 253 -4.13 -17.71 -17.83
CA PHE A 253 -2.77 -17.53 -17.28
C PHE A 253 -2.58 -18.23 -15.93
N TYR A 254 -3.62 -18.24 -15.08
CA TYR A 254 -3.53 -18.74 -13.71
C TYR A 254 -4.82 -19.44 -13.27
N LYS A 255 -4.71 -20.51 -12.45
CA LYS A 255 -5.88 -21.32 -12.09
C LYS A 255 -6.66 -20.80 -10.88
N ASP A 256 -5.97 -20.28 -9.85
CA ASP A 256 -6.63 -19.76 -8.65
C ASP A 256 -7.03 -18.30 -8.83
N VAL A 257 -8.07 -18.08 -9.62
CA VAL A 257 -8.67 -16.77 -9.90
C VAL A 257 -10.03 -16.68 -9.23
N ARG A 258 -10.27 -15.57 -8.54
CA ARG A 258 -11.53 -15.34 -7.80
C ARG A 258 -12.09 -13.97 -8.17
N VAL A 259 -13.38 -13.93 -8.50
CA VAL A 259 -14.13 -12.68 -8.62
C VAL A 259 -14.70 -12.35 -7.24
N ILE A 260 -14.17 -11.32 -6.60
CA ILE A 260 -14.58 -10.89 -5.27
C ILE A 260 -15.07 -9.44 -5.37
N PRO A 261 -16.39 -9.18 -5.29
CA PRO A 261 -16.91 -7.82 -5.18
C PRO A 261 -16.54 -7.23 -3.80
N GLN A 262 -16.77 -5.93 -3.61
CA GLN A 262 -16.62 -5.30 -2.30
C GLN A 262 -17.71 -5.82 -1.33
N MET A 263 -17.44 -6.94 -0.66
CA MET A 263 -18.43 -7.63 0.19
C MET A 263 -18.93 -6.77 1.34
N HIS A 264 -18.06 -5.90 1.90
CA HIS A 264 -18.46 -4.97 2.95
C HIS A 264 -19.62 -4.06 2.52
N LYS A 265 -19.65 -3.62 1.24
CA LYS A 265 -20.77 -2.85 0.68
C LYS A 265 -22.07 -3.66 0.63
N LEU A 266 -21.98 -4.94 0.27
CA LEU A 266 -23.13 -5.84 0.22
C LEU A 266 -23.68 -6.18 1.61
N LEU A 267 -22.81 -6.24 2.61
CA LEU A 267 -23.16 -6.54 4.01
C LEU A 267 -23.55 -5.29 4.81
N GLY A 268 -23.45 -4.10 4.23
CA GLY A 268 -23.69 -2.83 4.96
C GLY A 268 -22.68 -2.59 6.08
N MET A 269 -21.46 -3.10 5.92
CA MET A 269 -20.35 -2.94 6.87
C MET A 269 -19.39 -1.84 6.40
N SER A 270 -18.68 -1.22 7.33
CA SER A 270 -17.61 -0.25 7.03
C SER A 270 -16.30 -0.95 6.68
#